data_3ea7fe7386d3d1ed374b10138871a8e6
#
_entry.id   3ea7fe7386d3d1ed374b10138871a8e6
#
_cell.length_a   1.000
_cell.length_b   1.000
_cell.length_c   1.000
_cell.angle_alpha   90.00
_cell.angle_beta   90.00
_cell.angle_gamma   90.00
#
_symmetry.space_group_name_H-M   'P 1'
#
loop_
_entity.id
_entity.type
_entity.pdbx_description
1 polymer ?
#
loop_
_entity_poly.entity_id
_entity_poly.type
_entity_poly.pdbx_seq_one_letter_code
_entity_poly.pdbx_strand_id
1 'polypeptide(L)'
;GGMNAGKTVYQDENEFGEAAGVEKTLKAAADNYADNETITALAATVADQWAAYQANPTGYFDSVELMELDTMIGGKGINDPALVETLCSNSADAIDWLEENGITLHNVSSFGGASVKRIHRPVDGDGKVVSVGAYMVPLLEEDCQKAGVQMMMNTTATEILTDDNGAAVGIKATGASGETVTVNAKAV
;
A
#
# COMPACT_ATOMS: atom_id res chain seq x y z
N GLY A 1 8.42 -0.92 9.76
CA GLY A 1 7.41 -0.93 8.70
C GLY A 1 6.53 0.30 8.75
N GLY A 2 5.62 0.42 7.79
CA GLY A 2 4.63 1.47 7.66
C GLY A 2 3.74 1.16 6.47
N MET A 3 2.70 1.97 6.23
CA MET A 3 1.88 1.92 5.03
C MET A 3 2.42 2.89 3.98
N ASN A 4 2.64 2.40 2.77
CA ASN A 4 3.07 3.23 1.64
C ASN A 4 1.83 3.77 0.91
N ALA A 5 1.64 5.07 0.92
CA ALA A 5 0.51 5.74 0.27
C ALA A 5 0.93 7.09 -0.31
N GLY A 6 0.43 7.40 -1.50
CA GLY A 6 0.67 8.67 -2.18
C GLY A 6 -0.55 9.59 -2.14
N LYS A 7 -0.33 10.88 -2.25
CA LYS A 7 -1.40 11.90 -2.30
C LYS A 7 -2.28 11.98 -1.05
N THR A 8 -1.72 11.69 0.11
CA THR A 8 -2.44 11.84 1.38
C THR A 8 -2.37 13.28 1.89
N VAL A 9 -3.36 13.69 2.68
CA VAL A 9 -3.36 14.98 3.37
C VAL A 9 -2.15 15.14 4.29
N TYR A 10 -1.64 14.05 4.83
CA TYR A 10 -0.47 14.04 5.73
C TYR A 10 0.85 14.30 5.02
N GLN A 11 0.93 14.04 3.70
CA GLN A 11 2.10 14.47 2.92
C GLN A 11 2.15 15.98 2.81
N ASP A 12 1.01 16.66 2.65
CA ASP A 12 0.94 18.13 2.50
C ASP A 12 1.36 18.89 3.78
N GLU A 13 1.39 18.22 4.94
CA GLU A 13 1.94 18.76 6.18
C GLU A 13 3.48 18.82 6.19
N ASN A 14 4.13 18.17 5.21
CA ASN A 14 5.58 18.14 5.09
C ASN A 14 6.08 19.17 4.06
N GLU A 15 7.25 19.77 4.34
CA GLU A 15 7.98 20.53 3.34
C GLU A 15 8.53 19.57 2.27
N PHE A 16 8.32 19.91 1.00
CA PHE A 16 8.85 19.13 -0.12
C PHE A 16 10.35 19.41 -0.31
N GLY A 17 11.15 18.38 -0.18
CA GLY A 17 12.62 18.44 -0.32
C GLY A 17 13.19 17.36 -1.24
N GLU A 18 12.35 16.58 -1.92
CA GLU A 18 12.73 15.36 -2.63
C GLU A 18 12.93 15.54 -4.15
N ALA A 19 13.19 16.75 -4.64
CA ALA A 19 13.38 17.03 -6.07
C ALA A 19 14.37 16.07 -6.74
N ALA A 20 15.51 15.82 -6.08
CA ALA A 20 16.53 14.87 -6.59
C ALA A 20 16.01 13.42 -6.69
N GLY A 21 15.03 13.04 -5.86
CA GLY A 21 14.38 11.72 -5.94
C GLY A 21 13.54 11.59 -7.21
N VAL A 22 12.70 12.59 -7.49
CA VAL A 22 11.88 12.64 -8.70
C VAL A 22 12.75 12.60 -9.97
N GLU A 23 13.77 13.47 -10.03
CA GLU A 23 14.69 13.54 -11.18
C GLU A 23 15.44 12.24 -11.39
N LYS A 24 15.87 11.57 -10.30
CA LYS A 24 16.52 10.27 -10.36
C LYS A 24 15.60 9.18 -10.91
N THR A 25 14.32 9.17 -10.51
CA THR A 25 13.33 8.19 -11.00
C THR A 25 13.06 8.39 -12.48
N LEU A 26 12.86 9.64 -12.93
CA LEU A 26 12.70 9.97 -14.35
C LEU A 26 13.92 9.55 -15.18
N LYS A 27 15.13 9.83 -14.66
CA LYS A 27 16.36 9.40 -15.31
C LYS A 27 16.50 7.87 -15.38
N ALA A 28 16.13 7.16 -14.30
CA ALA A 28 16.19 5.70 -14.28
C ALA A 28 15.22 5.07 -15.28
N ALA A 29 14.03 5.64 -15.48
CA ALA A 29 13.08 5.23 -16.51
C ALA A 29 13.69 5.35 -17.90
N ALA A 30 14.28 6.51 -18.23
CA ALA A 30 14.90 6.77 -19.52
C ALA A 30 16.13 5.88 -19.79
N ASP A 31 17.00 5.70 -18.81
CA ASP A 31 18.26 4.98 -18.98
C ASP A 31 18.07 3.45 -19.06
N ASN A 32 17.10 2.89 -18.34
CA ASN A 32 17.03 1.44 -18.13
C ASN A 32 15.74 0.78 -18.65
N TYR A 33 14.74 1.58 -19.03
CA TYR A 33 13.40 1.06 -19.38
C TYR A 33 12.83 1.70 -20.65
N ALA A 34 13.67 2.20 -21.55
CA ALA A 34 13.25 2.85 -22.81
C ALA A 34 12.36 1.95 -23.69
N ASP A 35 12.53 0.63 -23.62
CA ASP A 35 11.76 -0.37 -24.36
C ASP A 35 10.48 -0.83 -23.62
N ASN A 36 10.18 -0.32 -22.41
CA ASN A 36 8.99 -0.66 -21.65
C ASN A 36 7.92 0.43 -21.84
N GLU A 37 6.90 0.14 -22.63
CA GLU A 37 5.85 1.11 -22.98
C GLU A 37 5.11 1.69 -21.76
N THR A 38 4.85 0.88 -20.73
CA THR A 38 4.17 1.33 -19.51
C THR A 38 5.05 2.31 -18.74
N ILE A 39 6.31 1.96 -18.51
CA ILE A 39 7.24 2.83 -17.76
C ILE A 39 7.51 4.13 -18.52
N THR A 40 7.65 4.08 -19.84
CA THR A 40 7.86 5.29 -20.66
C THR A 40 6.65 6.21 -20.67
N ALA A 41 5.44 5.66 -20.73
CA ALA A 41 4.20 6.45 -20.63
C ALA A 41 4.06 7.12 -19.26
N LEU A 42 4.26 6.38 -18.17
CA LEU A 42 4.27 6.92 -16.81
C LEU A 42 5.33 8.01 -16.63
N ALA A 43 6.55 7.77 -17.12
CA ALA A 43 7.64 8.75 -17.02
C ALA A 43 7.31 10.05 -17.78
N ALA A 44 6.67 9.97 -18.93
CA ALA A 44 6.22 11.17 -19.68
C ALA A 44 5.18 11.97 -18.87
N THR A 45 4.18 11.31 -18.32
CA THR A 45 3.15 11.94 -17.47
C THR A 45 3.78 12.59 -16.23
N VAL A 46 4.66 11.88 -15.54
CA VAL A 46 5.36 12.41 -14.36
C VAL A 46 6.26 13.59 -14.71
N ALA A 47 6.94 13.56 -15.87
CA ALA A 47 7.76 14.68 -16.32
C ALA A 47 6.94 15.97 -16.56
N ASP A 48 5.75 15.84 -17.15
CA ASP A 48 4.82 16.97 -17.33
C ASP A 48 4.32 17.51 -15.99
N GLN A 49 3.91 16.62 -15.07
CA GLN A 49 3.49 16.98 -13.71
C GLN A 49 4.62 17.67 -12.93
N TRP A 50 5.83 17.16 -13.03
CA TRP A 50 7.02 17.75 -12.39
C TRP A 50 7.37 19.12 -12.94
N ALA A 51 7.32 19.30 -14.25
CA ALA A 51 7.54 20.61 -14.89
C ALA A 51 6.47 21.64 -14.46
N ALA A 52 5.21 21.23 -14.37
CA ALA A 52 4.13 22.08 -13.89
C ALA A 52 4.32 22.49 -12.43
N TYR A 53 4.72 21.57 -11.56
CA TYR A 53 5.04 21.85 -10.17
C TYR A 53 6.24 22.82 -10.03
N GLN A 54 7.31 22.59 -10.78
CA GLN A 54 8.50 23.48 -10.77
C GLN A 54 8.15 24.91 -11.20
N ALA A 55 7.21 25.07 -12.13
CA ALA A 55 6.76 26.38 -12.60
C ALA A 55 5.93 27.14 -11.53
N ASN A 56 5.20 26.43 -10.68
CA ASN A 56 4.39 26.99 -9.61
C ASN A 56 4.32 26.02 -8.41
N PRO A 57 5.37 25.94 -7.57
CA PRO A 57 5.42 25.02 -6.44
C PRO A 57 4.31 25.30 -5.42
N THR A 58 3.44 24.33 -5.17
CA THR A 58 2.37 24.40 -4.18
C THR A 58 2.19 23.06 -3.47
N GLY A 59 2.25 23.07 -2.15
CA GLY A 59 2.12 21.87 -1.33
C GLY A 59 3.25 20.86 -1.54
N TYR A 60 2.97 19.60 -1.20
CA TYR A 60 3.90 18.49 -1.35
C TYR A 60 3.74 17.84 -2.74
N PHE A 61 4.84 17.72 -3.49
CA PHE A 61 4.79 17.07 -4.82
C PHE A 61 4.73 15.55 -4.68
N ASP A 62 3.63 14.99 -5.11
CA ASP A 62 3.42 13.57 -5.35
C ASP A 62 2.29 13.36 -6.35
N SER A 63 2.23 12.19 -6.97
CA SER A 63 1.11 11.78 -7.83
C SER A 63 0.95 10.25 -7.81
N VAL A 64 -0.23 9.79 -8.24
CA VAL A 64 -0.49 8.36 -8.43
C VAL A 64 0.52 7.81 -9.43
N GLU A 65 0.74 8.50 -10.54
CA GLU A 65 1.64 8.08 -11.62
C GLU A 65 3.12 8.05 -11.17
N LEU A 66 3.53 8.97 -10.28
CA LEU A 66 4.88 8.89 -9.69
C LEU A 66 5.03 7.67 -8.77
N MET A 67 3.99 7.33 -8.00
CA MET A 67 3.99 6.13 -7.16
C MET A 67 3.97 4.85 -8.02
N GLU A 68 3.22 4.84 -9.12
CA GLU A 68 3.22 3.75 -10.10
C GLU A 68 4.59 3.60 -10.75
N LEU A 69 5.21 4.70 -11.19
CA LEU A 69 6.54 4.70 -11.80
C LEU A 69 7.60 4.14 -10.85
N ASP A 70 7.64 4.59 -9.60
CA ASP A 70 8.53 4.05 -8.57
C ASP A 70 8.30 2.54 -8.36
N THR A 71 7.03 2.12 -8.33
CA THR A 71 6.65 0.72 -8.12
C THR A 71 7.04 -0.16 -9.29
N MET A 72 6.80 0.30 -10.52
CA MET A 72 7.18 -0.41 -11.75
C MET A 72 8.69 -0.55 -11.87
N ILE A 73 9.46 0.51 -11.59
CA ILE A 73 10.93 0.48 -11.60
C ILE A 73 11.46 -0.44 -10.48
N GLY A 74 10.89 -0.33 -9.26
CA GLY A 74 11.25 -1.18 -8.13
C GLY A 74 11.01 -2.68 -8.40
N GLY A 75 9.96 -2.99 -9.13
CA GLY A 75 9.64 -4.33 -9.62
C GLY A 75 10.36 -4.73 -10.90
N LYS A 76 11.32 -3.91 -11.40
CA LYS A 76 12.10 -4.16 -12.62
C LYS A 76 11.26 -4.30 -13.90
N GLY A 77 10.09 -3.66 -13.93
CA GLY A 77 9.20 -3.66 -15.08
C GLY A 77 8.46 -4.98 -15.35
N ILE A 78 8.48 -5.93 -14.40
CA ILE A 78 7.76 -7.21 -14.51
C ILE A 78 6.45 -7.25 -13.75
N ASN A 79 6.10 -6.17 -13.06
CA ASN A 79 4.81 -6.02 -12.37
C ASN A 79 3.67 -6.06 -13.37
N ASP A 80 2.51 -6.54 -12.91
CA ASP A 80 1.25 -6.32 -13.62
C ASP A 80 0.82 -4.84 -13.46
N PRO A 81 0.76 -4.05 -14.56
CA PRO A 81 0.44 -2.63 -14.47
C PRO A 81 -0.95 -2.35 -13.88
N ALA A 82 -1.94 -3.20 -14.15
CA ALA A 82 -3.30 -3.01 -13.64
C ALA A 82 -3.38 -3.21 -12.11
N LEU A 83 -2.57 -4.12 -11.56
CA LEU A 83 -2.47 -4.29 -10.12
C LEU A 83 -1.71 -3.14 -9.46
N VAL A 84 -0.68 -2.60 -10.12
CA VAL A 84 0.06 -1.40 -9.65
C VAL A 84 -0.86 -0.19 -9.63
N GLU A 85 -1.61 0.06 -10.71
CA GLU A 85 -2.61 1.14 -10.78
C GLU A 85 -3.66 1.01 -9.65
N THR A 86 -4.20 -0.19 -9.46
CA THR A 86 -5.18 -0.45 -8.39
C THR A 86 -4.61 -0.12 -7.02
N LEU A 87 -3.37 -0.53 -6.72
CA LEU A 87 -2.71 -0.22 -5.46
C LEU A 87 -2.48 1.28 -5.28
N CYS A 88 -1.90 1.93 -6.28
CA CYS A 88 -1.47 3.31 -6.16
C CYS A 88 -2.64 4.29 -6.10
N SER A 89 -3.66 4.09 -6.94
CA SER A 89 -4.85 4.96 -7.01
C SER A 89 -5.74 4.87 -5.75
N ASN A 90 -5.72 3.74 -5.02
CA ASN A 90 -6.53 3.56 -3.81
C ASN A 90 -5.72 3.72 -2.51
N SER A 91 -4.45 4.07 -2.58
CA SER A 91 -3.57 4.10 -1.41
C SER A 91 -3.92 5.21 -0.41
N ALA A 92 -4.33 6.39 -0.89
CA ALA A 92 -4.77 7.49 -0.03
C ALA A 92 -6.07 7.14 0.68
N ASP A 93 -7.07 6.65 -0.06
CA ASP A 93 -8.36 6.23 0.48
C ASP A 93 -8.21 5.15 1.57
N ALA A 94 -7.20 4.29 1.45
CA ALA A 94 -6.90 3.29 2.47
C ALA A 94 -6.37 3.93 3.78
N ILE A 95 -5.60 5.02 3.69
CA ILE A 95 -5.17 5.79 4.88
C ILE A 95 -6.37 6.50 5.51
N ASP A 96 -7.24 7.12 4.70
CA ASP A 96 -8.44 7.80 5.18
C ASP A 96 -9.39 6.81 5.85
N TRP A 97 -9.59 5.62 5.26
CA TRP A 97 -10.38 4.56 5.87
C TRP A 97 -9.83 4.10 7.23
N LEU A 98 -8.51 3.98 7.39
CA LEU A 98 -7.90 3.67 8.68
C LEU A 98 -8.19 4.76 9.72
N GLU A 99 -8.08 6.02 9.33
CA GLU A 99 -8.38 7.15 10.22
C GLU A 99 -9.84 7.16 10.66
N GLU A 100 -10.79 6.88 9.75
CA GLU A 100 -12.22 6.73 10.07
C GLU A 100 -12.48 5.61 11.08
N ASN A 101 -11.60 4.60 11.15
CA ASN A 101 -11.65 3.51 12.12
C ASN A 101 -10.73 3.75 13.34
N GLY A 102 -10.26 4.97 13.56
CA GLY A 102 -9.46 5.35 14.72
C GLY A 102 -8.00 4.90 14.68
N ILE A 103 -7.50 4.50 13.51
CA ILE A 103 -6.12 4.07 13.29
C ILE A 103 -5.34 5.19 12.60
N THR A 104 -4.60 5.93 13.37
CA THR A 104 -3.90 7.16 12.95
C THR A 104 -2.46 6.89 12.54
N LEU A 105 -2.12 7.20 11.28
CA LEU A 105 -0.78 7.00 10.71
C LEU A 105 -0.21 8.31 10.13
N HIS A 106 -0.15 9.38 10.93
CA HIS A 106 0.16 10.73 10.46
C HIS A 106 1.63 11.01 10.18
N ASN A 107 2.56 10.21 10.72
CA ASN A 107 3.98 10.42 10.45
C ASN A 107 4.36 9.92 9.06
N VAL A 108 4.72 10.84 8.17
CA VAL A 108 5.15 10.52 6.80
C VAL A 108 6.67 10.60 6.71
N SER A 109 7.29 9.55 6.21
CA SER A 109 8.74 9.43 6.13
C SER A 109 9.23 8.72 4.87
N SER A 110 10.55 8.70 4.68
CA SER A 110 11.18 8.08 3.52
C SER A 110 11.10 6.56 3.58
N PHE A 111 11.03 5.96 2.40
CA PHE A 111 11.09 4.53 2.17
C PHE A 111 12.12 4.20 1.08
N GLY A 112 12.83 3.09 1.21
CA GLY A 112 13.79 2.66 0.22
C GLY A 112 13.13 2.35 -1.13
N GLY A 113 13.56 3.03 -2.19
CA GLY A 113 13.02 2.89 -3.55
C GLY A 113 11.92 3.89 -3.92
N ALA A 114 11.34 4.62 -2.96
CA ALA A 114 10.42 5.71 -3.28
C ALA A 114 11.18 7.01 -3.57
N SER A 115 10.73 7.74 -4.58
CA SER A 115 11.30 9.04 -4.97
C SER A 115 10.98 10.15 -3.97
N VAL A 116 9.85 10.04 -3.28
CA VAL A 116 9.34 10.99 -2.27
C VAL A 116 8.91 10.26 -1.00
N LYS A 117 8.64 10.99 0.08
CA LYS A 117 8.16 10.41 1.35
C LYS A 117 6.74 9.91 1.20
N ARG A 118 6.49 8.62 1.48
CA ARG A 118 5.16 7.98 1.39
C ARG A 118 4.88 6.98 2.51
N ILE A 119 5.84 6.73 3.41
CA ILE A 119 5.62 5.76 4.49
C ILE A 119 4.91 6.44 5.65
N HIS A 120 3.66 6.01 5.85
CA HIS A 120 2.82 6.45 6.96
C HIS A 120 3.02 5.54 8.16
N ARG A 121 3.23 6.14 9.33
CA ARG A 121 3.55 5.46 10.59
C ARG A 121 2.77 6.04 11.75
N PRO A 122 2.43 5.22 12.76
CA PRO A 122 1.91 5.75 14.02
C PRO A 122 3.03 6.36 14.85
N VAL A 123 2.63 7.29 15.72
CA VAL A 123 3.50 7.87 16.75
C VAL A 123 2.88 7.65 18.12
N ASP A 124 3.72 7.55 19.17
CA ASP A 124 3.27 7.55 20.56
C ASP A 124 2.94 8.96 21.07
N GLY A 125 2.55 9.05 22.34
CA GLY A 125 2.21 10.33 22.99
C GLY A 125 3.34 11.34 23.06
N ASP A 126 4.59 10.91 22.87
CA ASP A 126 5.80 11.76 22.82
C ASP A 126 6.20 12.12 21.37
N GLY A 127 5.40 11.71 20.38
CA GLY A 127 5.66 11.95 18.95
C GLY A 127 6.71 11.02 18.33
N LYS A 128 7.11 9.96 19.03
CA LYS A 128 8.07 8.98 18.53
C LYS A 128 7.39 7.92 17.71
N VAL A 129 7.94 7.61 16.52
CA VAL A 129 7.46 6.55 15.64
C VAL A 129 7.53 5.20 16.35
N VAL A 130 6.42 4.47 16.33
CA VAL A 130 6.28 3.12 16.87
C VAL A 130 6.01 2.09 15.78
N SER A 131 6.02 0.80 16.15
CA SER A 131 5.78 -0.29 15.19
C SER A 131 4.35 -0.26 14.66
N VAL A 132 4.18 -0.13 13.34
CA VAL A 132 2.86 -0.07 12.69
C VAL A 132 2.04 -1.34 12.96
N GLY A 133 2.63 -2.53 12.85
CA GLY A 133 1.90 -3.78 13.12
C GLY A 133 1.45 -3.90 14.57
N ALA A 134 2.33 -3.56 15.52
CA ALA A 134 1.97 -3.59 16.94
C ALA A 134 0.90 -2.56 17.32
N TYR A 135 0.77 -1.48 16.54
CA TYR A 135 -0.26 -0.47 16.72
C TYR A 135 -1.58 -0.84 16.03
N MET A 136 -1.52 -1.20 14.75
CA MET A 136 -2.72 -1.44 13.93
C MET A 136 -3.44 -2.76 14.25
N VAL A 137 -2.69 -3.86 14.44
CA VAL A 137 -3.29 -5.21 14.53
C VAL A 137 -4.27 -5.32 15.69
N PRO A 138 -3.97 -4.84 16.92
CA PRO A 138 -4.95 -4.89 18.00
C PRO A 138 -6.22 -4.06 17.74
N LEU A 139 -6.10 -2.90 17.08
CA LEU A 139 -7.24 -2.04 16.75
C LEU A 139 -8.13 -2.69 15.68
N LEU A 140 -7.53 -3.24 14.62
CA LEU A 140 -8.27 -3.99 13.60
C LEU A 140 -8.92 -5.25 14.18
N GLU A 141 -8.28 -5.94 15.14
CA GLU A 141 -8.87 -7.07 15.84
C GLU A 141 -10.12 -6.65 16.61
N GLU A 142 -10.05 -5.53 17.32
CA GLU A 142 -11.20 -4.97 18.06
C GLU A 142 -12.36 -4.64 17.10
N ASP A 143 -12.08 -4.03 15.96
CA ASP A 143 -13.08 -3.69 14.96
C ASP A 143 -13.69 -4.94 14.31
N CYS A 144 -12.89 -5.96 14.02
CA CYS A 144 -13.41 -7.26 13.59
C CYS A 144 -14.35 -7.89 14.63
N GLN A 145 -14.01 -7.81 15.92
CA GLN A 145 -14.85 -8.31 17.00
C GLN A 145 -16.19 -7.53 17.09
N LYS A 146 -16.14 -6.19 17.00
CA LYS A 146 -17.34 -5.34 16.95
C LYS A 146 -18.23 -5.66 15.74
N ALA A 147 -17.63 -5.99 14.60
CA ALA A 147 -18.33 -6.42 13.38
C ALA A 147 -18.87 -7.86 13.44
N GLY A 148 -18.61 -8.60 14.52
CA GLY A 148 -19.05 -9.99 14.68
C GLY A 148 -18.26 -11.01 13.88
N VAL A 149 -17.05 -10.68 13.45
CA VAL A 149 -16.14 -11.61 12.78
C VAL A 149 -15.70 -12.70 13.77
N GLN A 150 -15.82 -13.97 13.36
CA GLN A 150 -15.35 -15.10 14.16
C GLN A 150 -13.88 -15.35 13.89
N MET A 151 -13.05 -15.28 14.91
CA MET A 151 -11.63 -15.58 14.83
C MET A 151 -11.34 -16.96 15.43
N MET A 152 -10.71 -17.82 14.66
CA MET A 152 -10.34 -19.20 15.07
C MET A 152 -8.83 -19.28 15.24
N MET A 153 -8.38 -19.02 16.47
CA MET A 153 -6.94 -19.10 16.82
C MET A 153 -6.45 -20.55 16.92
N ASN A 154 -5.14 -20.73 16.71
CA ASN A 154 -4.49 -22.08 16.73
C ASN A 154 -5.18 -23.09 15.81
N THR A 155 -5.74 -22.63 14.70
CA THR A 155 -6.47 -23.42 13.72
C THR A 155 -5.74 -23.33 12.39
N THR A 156 -5.23 -24.46 11.89
CA THR A 156 -4.41 -24.52 10.68
C THR A 156 -5.26 -24.96 9.49
N ALA A 157 -5.40 -24.12 8.48
CA ALA A 157 -6.04 -24.49 7.22
C ALA A 157 -5.21 -25.57 6.50
N THR A 158 -5.86 -26.67 6.09
CA THR A 158 -5.22 -27.86 5.50
C THR A 158 -5.66 -28.13 4.08
N GLU A 159 -6.85 -27.67 3.68
CA GLU A 159 -7.43 -27.93 2.35
C GLU A 159 -8.38 -26.79 1.98
N ILE A 160 -8.34 -26.36 0.71
CA ILE A 160 -9.38 -25.52 0.10
C ILE A 160 -10.43 -26.44 -0.50
N LEU A 161 -11.70 -26.27 -0.09
CA LEU A 161 -12.83 -27.01 -0.65
C LEU A 161 -13.29 -26.34 -1.94
N THR A 162 -13.48 -27.14 -2.98
CA THR A 162 -13.98 -26.68 -4.29
C THR A 162 -15.29 -27.38 -4.65
N ASP A 163 -16.13 -26.70 -5.42
CA ASP A 163 -17.29 -27.32 -6.07
C ASP A 163 -16.91 -28.08 -7.34
N ASP A 164 -17.89 -28.65 -8.01
CA ASP A 164 -17.71 -29.44 -9.25
C ASP A 164 -17.13 -28.60 -10.42
N ASN A 165 -17.17 -27.27 -10.33
CA ASN A 165 -16.60 -26.35 -11.32
C ASN A 165 -15.20 -25.85 -10.93
N GLY A 166 -14.68 -26.28 -9.79
CA GLY A 166 -13.38 -25.84 -9.27
C GLY A 166 -13.39 -24.51 -8.52
N ALA A 167 -14.57 -23.92 -8.27
CA ALA A 167 -14.68 -22.71 -7.48
C ALA A 167 -14.49 -23.02 -5.99
N ALA A 168 -13.73 -22.15 -5.27
CA ALA A 168 -13.53 -22.29 -3.83
C ALA A 168 -14.83 -22.01 -3.09
N VAL A 169 -15.27 -22.97 -2.25
CA VAL A 169 -16.52 -22.93 -1.49
C VAL A 169 -16.33 -23.07 0.02
N GLY A 170 -15.08 -23.18 0.46
CA GLY A 170 -14.76 -23.30 1.87
C GLY A 170 -13.35 -23.80 2.12
N ILE A 171 -13.06 -24.09 3.39
CA ILE A 171 -11.79 -24.68 3.84
C ILE A 171 -12.05 -25.83 4.81
N LYS A 172 -11.10 -26.78 4.87
CA LYS A 172 -10.88 -27.62 6.04
C LYS A 172 -9.70 -27.11 6.82
N ALA A 173 -9.76 -27.27 8.11
CA ALA A 173 -8.70 -26.90 9.04
C ALA A 173 -8.58 -27.94 10.16
N THR A 174 -7.43 -27.92 10.85
CA THR A 174 -7.21 -28.67 12.08
C THR A 174 -7.15 -27.70 13.23
N GLY A 175 -8.04 -27.87 14.20
CA GLY A 175 -8.08 -27.05 15.42
C GLY A 175 -7.00 -27.43 16.43
N ALA A 176 -6.95 -26.69 17.55
CA ALA A 176 -5.90 -26.78 18.57
C ALA A 176 -5.81 -28.17 19.22
N SER A 177 -6.90 -28.92 19.36
CA SER A 177 -6.95 -30.28 19.92
C SER A 177 -6.89 -31.39 18.85
N GLY A 178 -6.64 -31.03 17.59
CA GLY A 178 -6.53 -31.96 16.47
C GLY A 178 -7.84 -32.31 15.80
N GLU A 179 -8.94 -31.66 16.17
CA GLU A 179 -10.24 -31.81 15.56
C GLU A 179 -10.28 -31.24 14.14
N THR A 180 -11.10 -31.83 13.30
CA THR A 180 -11.36 -31.30 11.95
C THR A 180 -12.42 -30.19 12.01
N VAL A 181 -12.08 -29.03 11.50
CA VAL A 181 -12.98 -27.88 11.34
C VAL A 181 -13.28 -27.71 9.85
N THR A 182 -14.55 -27.57 9.50
CA THR A 182 -14.98 -27.25 8.13
C THR A 182 -15.70 -25.91 8.13
N VAL A 183 -15.25 -24.96 7.31
CA VAL A 183 -15.87 -23.67 7.13
C VAL A 183 -16.34 -23.55 5.69
N ASN A 184 -17.65 -23.42 5.49
CA ASN A 184 -18.21 -23.12 4.17
C ASN A 184 -18.26 -21.60 4.00
N ALA A 185 -17.80 -21.11 2.85
CA ALA A 185 -17.71 -19.69 2.56
C ALA A 185 -18.07 -19.41 1.10
N LYS A 186 -18.52 -18.16 0.84
CA LYS A 186 -18.79 -17.69 -0.52
C LYS A 186 -17.52 -17.27 -1.25
N ALA A 187 -16.46 -17.04 -0.51
CA ALA A 187 -15.11 -16.73 -0.99
C ALA A 187 -14.08 -17.25 0.03
N VAL A 188 -12.88 -17.59 -0.44
CA VAL A 188 -11.76 -18.09 0.37
C VAL A 188 -10.49 -17.32 -0.06
#